data_0357de8c0fcd58158593316dc8b428a9
#
_entry.id   0357de8c0fcd58158593316dc8b428a9
#
_cell.length_a   1.000
_cell.length_b   1.000
_cell.length_c   1.000
_cell.angle_alpha   90.00
_cell.angle_beta   90.00
_cell.angle_gamma   90.00
#
_symmetry.space_group_name_H-M   'P 1'
#
loop_
_entity.id
_entity.type
_entity.pdbx_description
1 polymer ?
#
loop_
_entity_poly.entity_id
_entity_poly.type
_entity_poly.pdbx_seq_one_letter_code
_entity_poly.pdbx_strand_id
1 'polypeptide(L)'
;PSVGAYNSKESPYYSWYTFYNWPNVYHSWWDFDTLPTVNKMDPAFVRYIITDEDSVLAHWLRLGADGYRLDVADELPDEFIKLLRNRIKELNPDALLLGEVWEDASNKCAYGKRRTYFTGGELDSVMNYPFRTAIVNFVKNLDGGRGFKETVMSIMENYPPQVAACNMNLLGTHDTPRILTALVDDFDGSREEKAKRHLSRNQLPVAVERLQMASFLQYTLPGSPSLYYGDEALMEGYKDPFNRRTYPWGREDQELLAFFRSLGRLRKIHPELRRGDIRFLEAGDKHLAYERQWKTRKCRIYVNRSGDDWTVTPGKVCMGMYLKIASRDQLVLAPHGFCMVEV
;
A
#
# COMPACT_ATOMS: atom_id res chain seq x y z
N PRO A 1 -6.31 33.57 21.07
CA PRO A 1 -6.80 32.68 20.02
C PRO A 1 -7.47 33.52 18.92
N SER A 2 -7.09 33.27 17.65
CA SER A 2 -7.66 33.95 16.49
C SER A 2 -9.10 33.49 16.26
N VAL A 3 -9.94 34.42 15.79
CA VAL A 3 -11.34 34.12 15.42
C VAL A 3 -11.32 33.35 14.10
N GLY A 4 -12.05 32.25 14.01
CA GLY A 4 -12.16 31.45 12.78
C GLY A 4 -12.90 32.16 11.64
N ALA A 5 -12.67 31.74 10.40
CA ALA A 5 -13.26 32.31 9.18
C ALA A 5 -14.81 32.25 9.16
N TYR A 6 -15.42 31.29 9.83
CA TYR A 6 -16.87 31.18 9.97
C TYR A 6 -17.45 32.30 10.85
N ASN A 7 -16.69 32.80 11.83
CA ASN A 7 -17.16 33.76 12.83
C ASN A 7 -16.87 35.24 12.45
N SER A 8 -15.90 35.49 11.58
CA SER A 8 -15.55 36.84 11.15
C SER A 8 -14.90 36.87 9.77
N LYS A 9 -15.25 37.86 8.95
CA LYS A 9 -14.59 38.16 7.68
C LYS A 9 -13.20 38.78 7.86
N GLU A 10 -12.92 39.37 9.03
CA GLU A 10 -11.61 39.91 9.42
C GLU A 10 -10.67 38.81 9.95
N SER A 11 -11.13 37.56 10.00
CA SER A 11 -10.29 36.42 10.37
C SER A 11 -9.07 36.31 9.44
N PRO A 12 -7.85 36.09 9.96
CA PRO A 12 -6.66 35.84 9.13
C PRO A 12 -6.80 34.58 8.26
N TYR A 13 -7.77 33.73 8.54
CA TYR A 13 -8.06 32.50 7.79
C TYR A 13 -9.21 32.67 6.79
N TYR A 14 -9.81 33.87 6.65
CA TYR A 14 -10.97 34.06 5.80
C TYR A 14 -10.67 33.72 4.34
N SER A 15 -9.54 34.18 3.79
CA SER A 15 -9.11 33.91 2.42
C SER A 15 -8.75 32.44 2.13
N TRP A 16 -8.56 31.64 3.19
CA TRP A 16 -8.27 30.21 3.05
C TRP A 16 -9.48 29.40 2.58
N TYR A 17 -10.69 29.99 2.63
CA TYR A 17 -11.93 29.34 2.26
C TYR A 17 -12.67 30.13 1.20
N THR A 18 -13.44 29.44 0.37
CA THR A 18 -14.30 30.07 -0.61
C THR A 18 -15.74 30.07 -0.10
N PHE A 19 -16.26 31.25 0.24
CA PHE A 19 -17.64 31.45 0.64
C PHE A 19 -18.49 31.88 -0.55
N TYR A 20 -19.58 31.18 -0.79
CA TYR A 20 -20.62 31.59 -1.76
C TYR A 20 -21.65 32.52 -1.13
N ASN A 21 -22.02 32.22 0.13
CA ASN A 21 -22.84 33.10 0.96
C ASN A 21 -22.41 32.98 2.43
N TRP A 22 -21.57 33.90 2.87
CA TRP A 22 -21.01 33.88 4.21
C TRP A 22 -22.07 34.05 5.30
N PRO A 23 -22.00 33.36 6.45
CA PRO A 23 -20.99 32.32 6.77
C PRO A 23 -21.42 30.90 6.34
N ASN A 24 -22.64 30.67 5.92
CA ASN A 24 -23.32 29.38 5.92
C ASN A 24 -23.14 28.58 4.61
N VAL A 25 -22.75 29.23 3.50
CA VAL A 25 -22.58 28.53 2.21
C VAL A 25 -21.16 28.73 1.71
N TYR A 26 -20.42 27.66 1.67
CA TYR A 26 -19.01 27.64 1.30
C TYR A 26 -18.66 26.38 0.52
N HIS A 27 -17.50 26.41 -0.16
CA HIS A 27 -16.98 25.25 -0.85
C HIS A 27 -16.58 24.18 0.17
N SER A 28 -17.15 22.99 0.01
CA SER A 28 -16.87 21.81 0.84
C SER A 28 -16.49 20.61 -0.02
N TRP A 29 -15.77 19.67 0.56
CA TRP A 29 -15.33 18.45 -0.12
C TRP A 29 -16.54 17.55 -0.36
N TRP A 30 -16.83 17.26 -1.64
CA TRP A 30 -17.99 16.48 -2.08
C TRP A 30 -19.33 16.92 -1.46
N ASP A 31 -19.50 18.23 -1.27
CA ASP A 31 -20.69 18.85 -0.66
C ASP A 31 -20.98 18.44 0.81
N PHE A 32 -19.99 17.88 1.51
CA PHE A 32 -20.08 17.67 2.95
C PHE A 32 -19.77 18.97 3.69
N ASP A 33 -20.79 19.59 4.29
CA ASP A 33 -20.67 20.86 5.01
C ASP A 33 -19.73 20.84 6.22
N THR A 34 -19.52 19.64 6.78
CA THR A 34 -18.55 19.40 7.86
C THR A 34 -17.10 19.35 7.40
N LEU A 35 -16.85 19.37 6.08
CA LEU A 35 -15.52 19.28 5.48
C LEU A 35 -15.25 20.47 4.54
N PRO A 36 -15.09 21.71 5.09
CA PRO A 36 -14.81 22.89 4.27
C PRO A 36 -13.49 22.74 3.52
N THR A 37 -13.54 22.95 2.20
CA THR A 37 -12.37 22.88 1.34
C THR A 37 -11.48 24.10 1.49
N VAL A 38 -10.21 23.90 1.81
CA VAL A 38 -9.22 24.96 1.86
C VAL A 38 -8.80 25.38 0.44
N ASN A 39 -8.68 26.67 0.21
CA ASN A 39 -8.01 27.21 -0.97
C ASN A 39 -6.51 26.95 -0.87
N LYS A 40 -6.09 25.82 -1.44
CA LYS A 40 -4.72 25.27 -1.31
C LYS A 40 -3.66 26.21 -1.90
N MET A 41 -4.04 27.11 -2.82
CA MET A 41 -3.13 28.08 -3.44
C MET A 41 -3.23 29.50 -2.83
N ASP A 42 -4.01 29.69 -1.75
CA ASP A 42 -3.98 30.94 -1.00
C ASP A 42 -2.55 31.22 -0.50
N PRO A 43 -1.98 32.42 -0.75
CA PRO A 43 -0.58 32.69 -0.39
C PRO A 43 -0.28 32.58 1.11
N ALA A 44 -1.24 32.91 1.98
CA ALA A 44 -1.06 32.78 3.42
C ALA A 44 -1.11 31.32 3.87
N PHE A 45 -2.00 30.52 3.26
CA PHE A 45 -2.06 29.08 3.49
C PHE A 45 -0.78 28.38 3.00
N VAL A 46 -0.30 28.71 1.79
CA VAL A 46 0.96 28.15 1.24
C VAL A 46 2.14 28.48 2.14
N ARG A 47 2.24 29.72 2.65
CA ARG A 47 3.29 30.07 3.61
C ARG A 47 3.20 29.21 4.86
N TYR A 48 2.05 29.15 5.49
CA TYR A 48 1.84 28.39 6.73
C TYR A 48 2.16 26.90 6.59
N ILE A 49 1.73 26.27 5.48
CA ILE A 49 1.92 24.84 5.29
C ILE A 49 3.30 24.51 4.74
N ILE A 50 3.85 25.31 3.78
CA ILE A 50 4.98 24.89 2.94
C ILE A 50 6.21 25.79 3.10
N THR A 51 6.06 27.13 2.87
CA THR A 51 7.22 27.93 2.50
C THR A 51 7.88 28.68 3.65
N ASP A 52 7.16 29.01 4.72
CA ASP A 52 7.75 29.67 5.86
C ASP A 52 8.79 28.78 6.55
N GLU A 53 9.76 29.42 7.20
CA GLU A 53 10.85 28.72 7.89
C GLU A 53 10.32 27.79 8.99
N ASP A 54 9.25 28.18 9.67
CA ASP A 54 8.54 27.42 10.69
C ASP A 54 7.22 26.82 10.19
N SER A 55 7.08 26.66 8.86
CA SER A 55 5.91 25.99 8.24
C SER A 55 5.66 24.61 8.84
N VAL A 56 4.40 24.14 8.73
CA VAL A 56 4.01 22.81 9.20
C VAL A 56 4.96 21.74 8.64
N LEU A 57 5.27 21.83 7.35
CA LEU A 57 6.18 20.92 6.67
C LEU A 57 7.59 20.94 7.29
N ALA A 58 8.16 22.12 7.49
CA ALA A 58 9.50 22.25 8.06
C ALA A 58 9.54 21.79 9.53
N HIS A 59 8.47 22.06 10.29
CA HIS A 59 8.35 21.64 11.69
C HIS A 59 8.51 20.13 11.87
N TRP A 60 7.74 19.33 11.13
CA TRP A 60 7.78 17.88 11.29
C TRP A 60 9.05 17.24 10.74
N LEU A 61 9.65 17.78 9.66
CA LEU A 61 10.97 17.33 9.20
C LEU A 61 12.05 17.58 10.25
N ARG A 62 12.02 18.74 10.92
CA ARG A 62 12.97 19.03 12.02
C ARG A 62 12.78 18.11 13.23
N LEU A 63 11.56 17.63 13.46
CA LEU A 63 11.27 16.64 14.51
C LEU A 63 11.62 15.20 14.12
N GLY A 64 12.13 14.98 12.89
CA GLY A 64 12.64 13.69 12.43
C GLY A 64 11.67 12.90 11.56
N ALA A 65 10.66 13.53 10.96
CA ALA A 65 9.90 12.88 9.91
C ALA A 65 10.76 12.66 8.66
N ASP A 66 10.70 11.46 8.06
CA ASP A 66 11.45 11.10 6.85
C ASP A 66 10.68 11.41 5.55
N GLY A 67 9.53 12.06 5.65
CA GLY A 67 8.72 12.43 4.50
C GLY A 67 7.24 12.59 4.83
N TYR A 68 6.42 12.64 3.78
CA TYR A 68 4.97 12.86 3.89
C TYR A 68 4.18 11.93 2.99
N ARG A 69 3.01 11.56 3.44
CA ARG A 69 1.96 10.96 2.62
C ARG A 69 0.85 12.00 2.43
N LEU A 70 0.54 12.29 1.18
CA LEU A 70 -0.57 13.17 0.81
C LEU A 70 -1.86 12.35 0.72
N ASP A 71 -2.82 12.75 1.52
CA ASP A 71 -4.18 12.25 1.49
C ASP A 71 -4.87 12.69 0.19
N VAL A 72 -5.60 11.78 -0.44
CA VAL A 72 -6.39 12.04 -1.66
C VAL A 72 -5.63 12.94 -2.64
N ALA A 73 -4.49 12.47 -3.15
CA ALA A 73 -3.61 13.29 -3.99
C ALA A 73 -4.33 13.86 -5.24
N ASP A 74 -5.39 13.20 -5.70
CA ASP A 74 -6.21 13.64 -6.83
C ASP A 74 -6.95 14.97 -6.57
N GLU A 75 -7.18 15.32 -5.30
CA GLU A 75 -7.84 16.56 -4.87
C GLU A 75 -6.87 17.76 -4.71
N LEU A 76 -5.58 17.52 -4.86
CA LEU A 76 -4.56 18.56 -4.71
C LEU A 76 -4.19 19.12 -6.09
N PRO A 77 -4.03 20.45 -6.24
CA PRO A 77 -3.48 21.04 -7.45
C PRO A 77 -2.04 20.57 -7.71
N ASP A 78 -1.68 20.34 -8.97
CA ASP A 78 -0.32 19.93 -9.36
C ASP A 78 0.73 20.92 -8.84
N GLU A 79 0.44 22.23 -8.93
CA GLU A 79 1.31 23.30 -8.45
C GLU A 79 1.54 23.21 -6.94
N PHE A 80 0.52 22.85 -6.17
CA PHE A 80 0.64 22.66 -4.72
C PHE A 80 1.56 21.50 -4.39
N ILE A 81 1.40 20.36 -5.08
CA ILE A 81 2.25 19.18 -4.88
C ILE A 81 3.71 19.48 -5.27
N LYS A 82 3.93 20.23 -6.36
CA LYS A 82 5.27 20.69 -6.76
C LYS A 82 5.94 21.57 -5.71
N LEU A 83 5.19 22.53 -5.17
CA LEU A 83 5.71 23.40 -4.10
C LEU A 83 6.10 22.59 -2.87
N LEU A 84 5.23 21.65 -2.44
CA LEU A 84 5.53 20.73 -1.35
C LEU A 84 6.81 19.95 -1.62
N ARG A 85 6.91 19.29 -2.79
CA ARG A 85 8.07 18.50 -3.14
C ARG A 85 9.35 19.31 -3.15
N ASN A 86 9.34 20.47 -3.79
CA ASN A 86 10.52 21.34 -3.87
C ASN A 86 10.99 21.70 -2.45
N ARG A 87 10.07 22.16 -1.59
CA ARG A 87 10.42 22.52 -0.22
C ARG A 87 10.91 21.35 0.62
N ILE A 88 10.30 20.17 0.47
CA ILE A 88 10.76 18.95 1.14
C ILE A 88 12.20 18.63 0.73
N LYS A 89 12.51 18.66 -0.57
CA LYS A 89 13.84 18.33 -1.09
C LYS A 89 14.91 19.38 -0.76
N GLU A 90 14.53 20.64 -0.59
CA GLU A 90 15.41 21.68 -0.05
C GLU A 90 15.80 21.41 1.40
N LEU A 91 14.82 20.99 2.22
CA LEU A 91 15.03 20.73 3.65
C LEU A 91 15.72 19.38 3.91
N ASN A 92 15.33 18.36 3.17
CA ASN A 92 15.90 17.03 3.25
C ASN A 92 15.78 16.32 1.88
N PRO A 93 16.87 16.23 1.10
CA PRO A 93 16.84 15.59 -0.22
C PRO A 93 16.39 14.12 -0.22
N ASP A 94 16.59 13.42 0.90
CA ASP A 94 16.23 12.00 1.06
C ASP A 94 14.78 11.79 1.53
N ALA A 95 14.10 12.85 1.97
CA ALA A 95 12.72 12.73 2.43
C ALA A 95 11.76 12.37 1.30
N LEU A 96 10.84 11.46 1.58
CA LEU A 96 9.89 10.90 0.61
C LEU A 96 8.60 11.73 0.56
N LEU A 97 8.08 11.98 -0.66
CA LEU A 97 6.72 12.47 -0.87
C LEU A 97 5.88 11.39 -1.55
N LEU A 98 5.01 10.76 -0.78
CA LEU A 98 4.12 9.69 -1.19
C LEU A 98 2.69 10.21 -1.42
N GLY A 99 2.06 9.85 -2.53
CA GLY A 99 0.66 10.18 -2.79
C GLY A 99 -0.29 9.00 -2.58
N GLU A 100 -1.48 9.27 -2.07
CA GLU A 100 -2.57 8.31 -2.15
C GLU A 100 -3.24 8.43 -3.52
N VAL A 101 -3.05 7.39 -4.33
CA VAL A 101 -3.70 7.20 -5.64
C VAL A 101 -4.12 5.74 -5.72
N TRP A 102 -5.40 5.49 -6.03
CA TRP A 102 -5.96 4.14 -5.96
C TRP A 102 -5.77 3.31 -7.23
N GLU A 103 -5.54 3.96 -8.36
CA GLU A 103 -5.35 3.31 -9.66
C GLU A 103 -3.90 3.45 -10.15
N ASP A 104 -3.68 3.12 -11.42
CA ASP A 104 -2.39 3.39 -12.08
C ASP A 104 -2.17 4.91 -12.17
N ALA A 105 -1.21 5.41 -11.38
CA ALA A 105 -0.92 6.82 -11.27
C ALA A 105 -0.20 7.41 -12.50
N SER A 106 0.32 6.58 -13.41
CA SER A 106 1.03 7.03 -14.61
C SER A 106 0.08 7.60 -15.67
N ASN A 107 -1.17 7.16 -15.66
CA ASN A 107 -2.18 7.55 -16.64
C ASN A 107 -3.46 8.10 -16.01
N LYS A 108 -3.42 8.41 -14.71
CA LYS A 108 -4.56 8.91 -13.95
C LYS A 108 -5.13 10.19 -14.55
N CYS A 109 -6.45 10.21 -14.74
CA CYS A 109 -7.22 11.41 -15.03
C CYS A 109 -8.12 11.73 -13.84
N ALA A 110 -8.04 12.95 -13.35
CA ALA A 110 -8.91 13.47 -12.30
C ALA A 110 -9.46 14.83 -12.73
N TYR A 111 -10.75 15.05 -12.56
CA TYR A 111 -11.44 16.30 -12.93
C TYR A 111 -11.19 16.74 -14.40
N GLY A 112 -11.15 15.77 -15.32
CA GLY A 112 -10.94 16.03 -16.75
C GLY A 112 -9.50 16.38 -17.12
N LYS A 113 -8.55 16.36 -16.18
CA LYS A 113 -7.13 16.62 -16.40
C LYS A 113 -6.30 15.38 -16.16
N ARG A 114 -5.39 15.06 -17.10
CA ARG A 114 -4.38 14.03 -16.88
C ARG A 114 -3.35 14.51 -15.86
N ARG A 115 -3.11 13.69 -14.84
CA ARG A 115 -2.16 14.00 -13.78
C ARG A 115 -0.73 13.69 -14.24
N THR A 116 0.22 14.48 -13.72
CA THR A 116 1.65 14.41 -14.08
C THR A 116 2.52 13.99 -12.90
N TYR A 117 2.00 13.20 -11.97
CA TYR A 117 2.61 12.83 -10.70
C TYR A 117 4.10 12.46 -10.79
N PHE A 118 4.49 11.69 -11.81
CA PHE A 118 5.86 11.21 -11.96
C PHE A 118 6.70 11.99 -12.97
N THR A 119 6.05 12.72 -13.89
CA THR A 119 6.73 13.49 -14.96
C THR A 119 6.78 14.97 -14.65
N GLY A 120 5.92 15.44 -13.75
CA GLY A 120 5.79 16.85 -13.38
C GLY A 120 6.67 17.29 -12.20
N GLY A 121 7.47 16.40 -11.63
CA GLY A 121 8.25 16.70 -10.42
C GLY A 121 7.37 16.85 -9.17
N GLU A 122 6.36 15.99 -9.02
CA GLU A 122 5.35 16.08 -7.99
C GLU A 122 5.54 15.03 -6.89
N LEU A 123 5.38 13.74 -7.20
CA LEU A 123 5.48 12.65 -6.22
C LEU A 123 6.74 11.81 -6.45
N ASP A 124 7.31 11.33 -5.35
CA ASP A 124 8.38 10.34 -5.40
C ASP A 124 7.79 8.94 -5.56
N SER A 125 6.57 8.68 -5.07
CA SER A 125 5.90 7.40 -5.14
C SER A 125 4.41 7.50 -4.78
N VAL A 126 3.70 6.37 -4.87
CA VAL A 126 2.28 6.25 -4.51
C VAL A 126 2.00 4.98 -3.70
N MET A 127 0.83 4.94 -3.07
CA MET A 127 0.26 3.74 -2.48
C MET A 127 -0.16 2.77 -3.60
N ASN A 128 0.41 1.56 -3.61
CA ASN A 128 0.30 0.62 -4.72
C ASN A 128 -0.96 -0.27 -4.59
N TYR A 129 -2.13 0.33 -4.70
CA TYR A 129 -3.41 -0.40 -4.72
C TYR A 129 -3.55 -1.39 -5.89
N PRO A 130 -2.98 -1.14 -7.10
CA PRO A 130 -3.00 -2.14 -8.16
C PRO A 130 -2.37 -3.47 -7.74
N PHE A 131 -1.21 -3.47 -7.06
CA PHE A 131 -0.60 -4.72 -6.57
C PHE A 131 -1.44 -5.39 -5.48
N ARG A 132 -2.04 -4.61 -4.57
CA ARG A 132 -2.98 -5.14 -3.59
C ARG A 132 -4.12 -5.90 -4.28
N THR A 133 -4.72 -5.28 -5.28
CA THR A 133 -5.84 -5.88 -6.02
C THR A 133 -5.41 -7.17 -6.73
N ALA A 134 -4.25 -7.16 -7.41
CA ALA A 134 -3.71 -8.35 -8.07
C ALA A 134 -3.43 -9.48 -7.08
N ILE A 135 -2.81 -9.19 -5.93
CA ILE A 135 -2.52 -10.17 -4.88
C ILE A 135 -3.82 -10.78 -4.32
N VAL A 136 -4.76 -9.92 -3.92
CA VAL A 136 -6.02 -10.37 -3.32
C VAL A 136 -6.83 -11.21 -4.30
N ASN A 137 -6.95 -10.76 -5.55
CA ASN A 137 -7.69 -11.49 -6.58
C ASN A 137 -7.04 -12.83 -6.89
N PHE A 138 -5.72 -12.89 -7.01
CA PHE A 138 -5.01 -14.15 -7.20
C PHE A 138 -5.23 -15.09 -6.02
N VAL A 139 -5.00 -14.65 -4.79
CA VAL A 139 -5.13 -15.51 -3.59
C VAL A 139 -6.56 -15.98 -3.36
N LYS A 140 -7.57 -15.16 -3.66
CA LYS A 140 -9.01 -15.52 -3.56
C LYS A 140 -9.50 -16.37 -4.73
N ASN A 141 -8.71 -16.63 -5.76
CA ASN A 141 -9.14 -17.30 -6.99
C ASN A 141 -10.20 -16.49 -7.79
N LEU A 142 -10.13 -15.17 -7.73
CA LEU A 142 -10.96 -14.28 -8.54
C LEU A 142 -10.30 -13.98 -9.89
N ASP A 143 -8.96 -14.12 -9.95
CA ASP A 143 -8.18 -13.98 -11.16
C ASP A 143 -7.01 -14.99 -11.16
N GLY A 144 -6.48 -15.31 -12.36
CA GLY A 144 -5.35 -16.20 -12.55
C GLY A 144 -4.00 -15.49 -12.49
N GLY A 145 -2.93 -16.28 -12.58
CA GLY A 145 -1.57 -15.74 -12.63
C GLY A 145 -1.32 -14.83 -13.85
N ARG A 146 -2.06 -15.01 -14.94
CA ARG A 146 -1.95 -14.12 -16.12
C ARG A 146 -2.33 -12.68 -15.76
N GLY A 147 -3.54 -12.45 -15.19
CA GLY A 147 -3.98 -11.12 -14.81
C GLY A 147 -3.10 -10.52 -13.71
N PHE A 148 -2.63 -11.36 -12.76
CA PHE A 148 -1.63 -10.93 -11.80
C PHE A 148 -0.35 -10.40 -12.46
N LYS A 149 0.22 -11.16 -13.41
CA LYS A 149 1.41 -10.76 -14.17
C LYS A 149 1.17 -9.49 -14.96
N GLU A 150 0.05 -9.40 -15.68
CA GLU A 150 -0.30 -8.23 -16.49
C GLU A 150 -0.37 -6.96 -15.64
N THR A 151 -1.00 -7.03 -14.48
CA THR A 151 -1.07 -5.88 -13.54
C THR A 151 0.32 -5.49 -13.03
N VAL A 152 1.12 -6.48 -12.59
CA VAL A 152 2.47 -6.20 -12.07
C VAL A 152 3.35 -5.60 -13.15
N MET A 153 3.36 -6.18 -14.36
CA MET A 153 4.20 -5.72 -15.45
C MET A 153 3.75 -4.35 -15.98
N SER A 154 2.44 -4.08 -16.05
CA SER A 154 1.92 -2.76 -16.44
C SER A 154 2.48 -1.65 -15.53
N ILE A 155 2.45 -1.85 -14.22
CA ILE A 155 3.01 -0.87 -13.28
C ILE A 155 4.54 -0.75 -13.45
N MET A 156 5.24 -1.88 -13.61
CA MET A 156 6.70 -1.86 -13.78
C MET A 156 7.15 -1.20 -15.09
N GLU A 157 6.36 -1.30 -16.15
CA GLU A 157 6.62 -0.70 -17.46
C GLU A 157 6.22 0.79 -17.52
N ASN A 158 5.14 1.16 -16.82
CA ASN A 158 4.59 2.52 -16.86
C ASN A 158 5.26 3.47 -15.87
N TYR A 159 5.81 2.96 -14.78
CA TYR A 159 6.41 3.81 -13.74
C TYR A 159 7.91 3.99 -13.96
N PRO A 160 8.46 5.19 -13.72
CA PRO A 160 9.91 5.35 -13.65
C PRO A 160 10.50 4.36 -12.63
N PRO A 161 11.66 3.73 -12.93
CA PRO A 161 12.22 2.68 -12.06
C PRO A 161 12.42 3.10 -10.60
N GLN A 162 12.80 4.35 -10.35
CA GLN A 162 12.95 4.90 -8.99
C GLN A 162 11.61 5.01 -8.26
N VAL A 163 10.52 5.34 -8.97
CA VAL A 163 9.16 5.38 -8.42
C VAL A 163 8.68 3.97 -8.08
N ALA A 164 8.81 3.04 -9.02
CA ALA A 164 8.44 1.64 -8.82
C ALA A 164 9.19 1.00 -7.64
N ALA A 165 10.47 1.34 -7.44
CA ALA A 165 11.28 0.86 -6.33
C ALA A 165 10.80 1.39 -4.96
N CYS A 166 10.18 2.57 -4.93
CA CYS A 166 9.67 3.21 -3.71
C CYS A 166 8.16 3.00 -3.50
N ASN A 167 7.44 2.35 -4.44
CA ASN A 167 6.01 2.13 -4.30
C ASN A 167 5.66 1.45 -2.98
N MET A 168 4.66 1.99 -2.30
CA MET A 168 4.17 1.45 -1.04
C MET A 168 3.23 0.26 -1.31
N ASN A 169 3.78 -0.95 -1.29
CA ASN A 169 2.99 -2.18 -1.43
C ASN A 169 2.22 -2.46 -0.15
N LEU A 170 0.91 -2.42 -0.22
CA LEU A 170 0.00 -2.59 0.91
C LEU A 170 -0.93 -3.79 0.67
N LEU A 171 -1.45 -4.39 1.74
CA LEU A 171 -2.56 -5.34 1.72
C LEU A 171 -3.77 -4.80 2.47
N GLY A 172 -3.55 -4.18 3.61
CA GLY A 172 -4.55 -3.51 4.42
C GLY A 172 -4.22 -2.03 4.62
N THR A 173 -5.26 -1.21 4.82
CA THR A 173 -5.16 0.20 5.23
C THR A 173 -6.33 0.57 6.14
N HIS A 174 -6.32 1.79 6.66
CA HIS A 174 -7.44 2.35 7.42
C HIS A 174 -8.72 2.56 6.57
N ASP A 175 -8.65 2.49 5.23
CA ASP A 175 -9.79 2.66 4.30
C ASP A 175 -10.30 1.35 3.73
N THR A 176 -9.60 0.25 3.95
CA THR A 176 -9.99 -1.07 3.46
C THR A 176 -10.41 -2.00 4.62
N PRO A 177 -11.22 -3.04 4.37
CA PRO A 177 -11.37 -4.10 5.35
C PRO A 177 -10.00 -4.67 5.76
N ARG A 178 -9.88 -5.17 6.98
CA ARG A 178 -8.71 -5.94 7.41
C ARG A 178 -8.43 -7.04 6.40
N ILE A 179 -7.16 -7.21 6.02
CA ILE A 179 -6.82 -8.18 4.98
C ILE A 179 -7.25 -9.61 5.37
N LEU A 180 -7.12 -9.99 6.63
CA LEU A 180 -7.57 -11.29 7.13
C LEU A 180 -9.05 -11.54 6.80
N THR A 181 -9.92 -10.53 7.02
CA THR A 181 -11.35 -10.61 6.69
C THR A 181 -11.57 -10.61 5.18
N ALA A 182 -10.93 -9.70 4.46
CA ALA A 182 -11.11 -9.52 3.01
C ALA A 182 -10.74 -10.77 2.19
N LEU A 183 -9.86 -11.61 2.71
CA LEU A 183 -9.42 -12.83 2.02
C LEU A 183 -10.44 -13.98 2.06
N VAL A 184 -11.44 -13.94 2.95
CA VAL A 184 -12.39 -15.06 3.15
C VAL A 184 -13.84 -14.65 3.30
N ASP A 185 -14.13 -13.37 3.52
CA ASP A 185 -15.50 -12.91 3.76
C ASP A 185 -15.76 -11.59 3.02
N ASP A 186 -16.70 -11.64 2.07
CA ASP A 186 -17.17 -10.50 1.29
C ASP A 186 -18.55 -9.99 1.79
N PHE A 187 -18.88 -10.26 3.04
CA PHE A 187 -20.15 -9.85 3.63
C PHE A 187 -20.38 -8.34 3.53
N ASP A 188 -21.50 -7.96 2.95
CA ASP A 188 -21.89 -6.56 2.77
C ASP A 188 -23.24 -6.22 3.43
N GLY A 189 -23.42 -6.66 4.66
CA GLY A 189 -24.59 -6.32 5.49
C GLY A 189 -24.53 -4.93 6.11
N SER A 190 -25.49 -4.64 6.98
CA SER A 190 -25.58 -3.37 7.69
C SER A 190 -24.37 -3.09 8.58
N ARG A 191 -24.25 -1.85 9.05
CA ARG A 191 -23.19 -1.44 9.97
C ARG A 191 -23.27 -2.19 11.30
N GLU A 192 -24.49 -2.43 11.81
CA GLU A 192 -24.74 -3.14 13.07
C GLU A 192 -24.34 -4.62 12.95
N GLU A 193 -24.60 -5.23 11.81
CA GLU A 193 -24.19 -6.61 11.54
C GLU A 193 -22.66 -6.72 11.41
N LYS A 194 -22.03 -5.81 10.65
CA LYS A 194 -20.56 -5.75 10.52
C LYS A 194 -19.86 -5.53 11.86
N ALA A 195 -20.47 -4.78 12.78
CA ALA A 195 -19.91 -4.53 14.11
C ALA A 195 -19.76 -5.80 14.95
N LYS A 196 -20.67 -6.74 14.78
CA LYS A 196 -20.78 -7.98 15.58
C LYS A 196 -20.22 -9.21 14.88
N ARG A 197 -19.96 -9.10 13.58
CA ARG A 197 -19.53 -10.24 12.77
C ARG A 197 -18.05 -10.53 12.98
N HIS A 198 -17.75 -11.79 13.16
CA HIS A 198 -16.40 -12.36 13.29
C HIS A 198 -16.22 -13.52 12.31
N LEU A 199 -14.97 -13.81 11.97
CA LEU A 199 -14.65 -15.01 11.20
C LEU A 199 -15.00 -16.25 12.00
N SER A 200 -15.64 -17.20 11.33
CA SER A 200 -15.96 -18.49 11.94
C SER A 200 -14.70 -19.33 12.17
N ARG A 201 -14.81 -20.35 13.01
CA ARG A 201 -13.71 -21.29 13.27
C ARG A 201 -13.21 -22.00 12.02
N ASN A 202 -14.07 -22.16 11.00
CA ASN A 202 -13.69 -22.78 9.73
C ASN A 202 -13.05 -21.79 8.76
N GLN A 203 -13.41 -20.50 8.84
CA GLN A 203 -12.82 -19.46 7.99
C GLN A 203 -11.42 -19.03 8.46
N LEU A 204 -11.17 -19.01 9.75
CA LEU A 204 -9.93 -18.49 10.30
C LEU A 204 -8.66 -19.20 9.80
N PRO A 205 -8.57 -20.55 9.77
CA PRO A 205 -7.39 -21.23 9.22
C PRO A 205 -7.14 -20.91 7.75
N VAL A 206 -8.20 -20.85 6.93
CA VAL A 206 -8.12 -20.49 5.51
C VAL A 206 -7.68 -19.03 5.35
N ALA A 207 -8.18 -18.14 6.21
CA ALA A 207 -7.77 -16.73 6.20
C ALA A 207 -6.29 -16.55 6.52
N VAL A 208 -5.78 -17.29 7.50
CA VAL A 208 -4.35 -17.26 7.89
C VAL A 208 -3.46 -17.79 6.75
N GLU A 209 -3.82 -18.91 6.16
CA GLU A 209 -3.09 -19.50 5.02
C GLU A 209 -3.03 -18.49 3.84
N ARG A 210 -4.18 -17.91 3.49
CA ARG A 210 -4.25 -16.89 2.45
C ARG A 210 -3.49 -15.61 2.79
N LEU A 211 -3.53 -15.18 4.06
CA LEU A 211 -2.76 -14.03 4.53
C LEU A 211 -1.26 -14.26 4.41
N GLN A 212 -0.79 -15.46 4.77
CA GLN A 212 0.62 -15.81 4.64
C GLN A 212 1.07 -15.78 3.17
N MET A 213 0.28 -16.36 2.25
CA MET A 213 0.56 -16.32 0.81
C MET A 213 0.53 -14.88 0.26
N ALA A 214 -0.48 -14.09 0.61
CA ALA A 214 -0.60 -12.70 0.18
C ALA A 214 0.57 -11.84 0.69
N SER A 215 0.95 -12.00 1.96
CA SER A 215 2.08 -11.29 2.55
C SER A 215 3.41 -11.72 1.95
N PHE A 216 3.58 -13.00 1.63
CA PHE A 216 4.77 -13.47 0.93
C PHE A 216 4.91 -12.80 -0.44
N LEU A 217 3.82 -12.72 -1.22
CA LEU A 217 3.79 -11.97 -2.48
C LEU A 217 4.10 -10.49 -2.27
N GLN A 218 3.47 -9.83 -1.30
CA GLN A 218 3.72 -8.41 -0.97
C GLN A 218 5.20 -8.13 -0.70
N TYR A 219 5.88 -9.01 0.05
CA TYR A 219 7.27 -8.84 0.45
C TYR A 219 8.29 -9.22 -0.63
N THR A 220 7.90 -10.00 -1.63
CA THR A 220 8.80 -10.47 -2.70
C THR A 220 8.66 -9.70 -4.01
N LEU A 221 7.56 -8.96 -4.22
CA LEU A 221 7.37 -8.04 -5.34
C LEU A 221 8.27 -6.79 -5.23
N PRO A 222 8.53 -6.09 -6.37
CA PRO A 222 9.16 -4.76 -6.37
C PRO A 222 8.35 -3.74 -5.54
N GLY A 223 9.01 -2.74 -4.99
CA GLY A 223 8.42 -1.73 -4.12
C GLY A 223 8.74 -1.97 -2.64
N SER A 224 8.15 -1.26 -1.73
CA SER A 224 8.34 -1.34 -0.27
C SER A 224 7.10 -1.90 0.41
N PRO A 225 7.16 -3.06 1.07
CA PRO A 225 6.00 -3.59 1.78
C PRO A 225 5.62 -2.70 2.96
N SER A 226 4.34 -2.40 3.08
CA SER A 226 3.74 -1.64 4.17
C SER A 226 2.74 -2.54 4.91
N LEU A 227 3.03 -2.78 6.17
CA LEU A 227 2.16 -3.55 7.05
C LEU A 227 1.17 -2.62 7.74
N TYR A 228 -0.12 -2.86 7.59
CA TYR A 228 -1.12 -2.19 8.41
C TYR A 228 -1.16 -2.84 9.79
N TYR A 229 -1.03 -2.04 10.85
CA TYR A 229 -0.93 -2.56 12.23
C TYR A 229 -2.01 -3.58 12.54
N GLY A 230 -1.60 -4.68 13.16
CA GLY A 230 -2.50 -5.74 13.59
C GLY A 230 -2.80 -6.82 12.53
N ASP A 231 -2.41 -6.63 11.27
CA ASP A 231 -2.50 -7.71 10.27
C ASP A 231 -1.58 -8.89 10.68
N GLU A 232 -0.46 -8.58 11.32
CA GLU A 232 0.48 -9.56 11.91
C GLU A 232 -0.02 -10.17 13.24
N ALA A 233 -1.12 -9.65 13.78
CA ALA A 233 -1.68 -10.07 15.08
C ALA A 233 -3.09 -10.65 14.96
N LEU A 234 -3.46 -11.15 13.79
CA LEU A 234 -4.78 -11.73 13.49
C LEU A 234 -5.96 -10.75 13.68
N MET A 235 -5.74 -9.46 13.53
CA MET A 235 -6.86 -8.52 13.61
C MET A 235 -7.78 -8.68 12.40
N GLU A 236 -9.06 -8.91 12.70
CA GLU A 236 -10.14 -8.92 11.73
C GLU A 236 -10.99 -7.65 11.78
N GLY A 237 -11.75 -7.37 10.74
CA GLY A 237 -12.69 -6.24 10.73
C GLY A 237 -13.09 -5.85 9.31
N TYR A 238 -14.30 -5.35 9.18
CA TYR A 238 -14.84 -4.76 7.96
C TYR A 238 -14.33 -3.32 7.79
N LYS A 239 -14.86 -2.57 6.81
CA LYS A 239 -14.51 -1.17 6.58
C LYS A 239 -14.71 -0.31 7.84
N ASP A 240 -14.18 0.89 7.79
CA ASP A 240 -14.27 1.89 8.86
C ASP A 240 -15.67 1.94 9.52
N PRO A 241 -15.73 1.92 10.86
CA PRO A 241 -14.64 1.99 11.86
C PRO A 241 -14.08 0.63 12.30
N PHE A 242 -14.56 -0.48 11.76
CA PHE A 242 -14.30 -1.83 12.29
C PHE A 242 -12.89 -2.35 11.97
N ASN A 243 -12.23 -1.80 10.96
CA ASN A 243 -10.83 -2.05 10.65
C ASN A 243 -9.84 -1.26 11.53
N ARG A 244 -10.31 -0.29 12.35
CA ARG A 244 -9.50 0.62 13.17
C ARG A 244 -9.54 0.30 14.66
N ARG A 245 -9.79 -0.96 15.04
CA ARG A 245 -9.79 -1.41 16.44
C ARG A 245 -8.40 -1.29 17.04
N THR A 246 -8.32 -1.23 18.38
CA THR A 246 -7.06 -1.17 19.11
C THR A 246 -6.24 -2.44 18.93
N TYR A 247 -4.92 -2.29 18.93
CA TYR A 247 -3.99 -3.42 18.82
C TYR A 247 -4.13 -4.36 20.04
N PRO A 248 -4.12 -5.69 19.84
CA PRO A 248 -4.36 -6.68 20.90
C PRO A 248 -3.10 -6.96 21.73
N TRP A 249 -2.53 -5.95 22.38
CA TRP A 249 -1.31 -6.06 23.19
C TRP A 249 -1.32 -7.24 24.14
N GLY A 250 -0.29 -8.10 24.09
CA GLY A 250 -0.12 -9.28 24.92
C GLY A 250 -1.03 -10.47 24.55
N ARG A 251 -1.76 -10.37 23.43
CA ARG A 251 -2.65 -11.43 22.91
C ARG A 251 -2.42 -11.69 21.43
N GLU A 252 -1.26 -11.27 20.92
CA GLU A 252 -0.86 -11.47 19.54
C GLU A 252 -0.63 -12.95 19.24
N ASP A 253 -0.95 -13.38 18.04
CA ASP A 253 -0.58 -14.71 17.56
C ASP A 253 0.93 -14.78 17.31
N GLN A 254 1.62 -15.60 18.09
CA GLN A 254 3.08 -15.63 18.08
C GLN A 254 3.64 -16.31 16.82
N GLU A 255 2.92 -17.23 16.20
CA GLU A 255 3.33 -17.90 14.96
C GLU A 255 3.25 -16.93 13.78
N LEU A 256 2.15 -16.18 13.69
CA LEU A 256 1.98 -15.17 12.65
C LEU A 256 2.97 -14.01 12.81
N LEU A 257 3.22 -13.55 14.05
CA LEU A 257 4.29 -12.57 14.32
C LEU A 257 5.66 -13.07 13.87
N ALA A 258 5.99 -14.33 14.17
CA ALA A 258 7.25 -14.93 13.75
C ALA A 258 7.36 -15.02 12.22
N PHE A 259 6.26 -15.32 11.54
CA PHE A 259 6.19 -15.34 10.08
C PHE A 259 6.48 -13.94 9.49
N PHE A 260 5.81 -12.88 9.96
CA PHE A 260 6.07 -11.51 9.48
C PHE A 260 7.49 -11.03 9.80
N ARG A 261 8.04 -11.38 10.97
CA ARG A 261 9.46 -11.13 11.28
C ARG A 261 10.40 -11.82 10.31
N SER A 262 10.05 -13.04 9.88
CA SER A 262 10.83 -13.80 8.90
C SER A 262 10.78 -13.15 7.51
N LEU A 263 9.63 -12.66 7.08
CA LEU A 263 9.48 -11.88 5.84
C LEU A 263 10.35 -10.60 5.86
N GLY A 264 10.32 -9.87 6.97
CA GLY A 264 11.16 -8.68 7.15
C GLY A 264 12.66 -9.00 7.08
N ARG A 265 13.10 -10.09 7.73
CA ARG A 265 14.50 -10.58 7.67
C ARG A 265 14.88 -11.01 6.26
N LEU A 266 14.02 -11.79 5.59
CA LEU A 266 14.22 -12.22 4.21
C LEU A 266 14.53 -11.01 3.32
N ARG A 267 13.68 -10.00 3.36
CA ARG A 267 13.85 -8.79 2.55
C ARG A 267 15.10 -7.98 2.92
N LYS A 268 15.48 -7.95 4.21
CA LYS A 268 16.71 -7.29 4.67
C LYS A 268 17.98 -7.97 4.16
N ILE A 269 18.00 -9.31 4.11
CA ILE A 269 19.16 -10.11 3.70
C ILE A 269 19.29 -10.16 2.17
N HIS A 270 18.18 -10.10 1.44
CA HIS A 270 18.11 -10.25 -0.01
C HIS A 270 17.94 -8.91 -0.74
N PRO A 271 19.04 -8.23 -1.15
CA PRO A 271 18.97 -6.96 -1.87
C PRO A 271 18.26 -7.08 -3.21
N GLU A 272 18.24 -8.25 -3.85
CA GLU A 272 17.49 -8.55 -5.07
C GLU A 272 15.98 -8.35 -4.89
N LEU A 273 15.42 -8.54 -3.69
CA LEU A 273 14.02 -8.21 -3.40
C LEU A 273 13.77 -6.71 -3.31
N ARG A 274 14.78 -5.93 -2.92
CA ARG A 274 14.64 -4.48 -2.72
C ARG A 274 14.97 -3.66 -3.97
N ARG A 275 15.95 -4.13 -4.77
CA ARG A 275 16.57 -3.37 -5.87
C ARG A 275 16.56 -4.12 -7.20
N GLY A 276 16.15 -5.39 -7.21
CA GLY A 276 16.23 -6.25 -8.38
C GLY A 276 15.05 -6.04 -9.33
N ASP A 277 15.31 -6.35 -10.58
CA ASP A 277 14.27 -6.46 -11.60
C ASP A 277 13.40 -7.69 -11.33
N ILE A 278 12.24 -7.74 -11.99
CA ILE A 278 11.32 -8.87 -11.95
C ILE A 278 11.16 -9.48 -13.33
N ARG A 279 11.18 -10.81 -13.40
CA ARG A 279 10.89 -11.56 -14.63
C ARG A 279 9.99 -12.74 -14.29
N PHE A 280 8.80 -12.77 -14.88
CA PHE A 280 7.93 -13.94 -14.73
C PHE A 280 8.45 -15.11 -15.54
N LEU A 281 8.49 -16.28 -14.91
CA LEU A 281 8.86 -17.57 -15.49
C LEU A 281 7.61 -18.37 -15.84
N GLU A 282 6.60 -18.30 -14.97
CA GLU A 282 5.28 -18.91 -15.15
C GLU A 282 4.19 -18.01 -14.55
N ALA A 283 3.05 -17.94 -15.23
CA ALA A 283 1.87 -17.22 -14.77
C ALA A 283 0.62 -18.01 -15.23
N GLY A 284 0.45 -19.20 -14.65
CA GLY A 284 -0.70 -20.08 -14.88
C GLY A 284 -1.89 -19.67 -14.02
N ASP A 285 -3.04 -20.32 -14.21
CA ASP A 285 -4.25 -19.97 -13.45
C ASP A 285 -4.05 -20.09 -11.94
N LYS A 286 -3.27 -21.06 -11.48
CA LYS A 286 -3.08 -21.38 -10.07
C LYS A 286 -1.63 -21.32 -9.60
N HIS A 287 -0.71 -21.08 -10.51
CA HIS A 287 0.72 -21.09 -10.25
C HIS A 287 1.37 -19.78 -10.66
N LEU A 288 2.27 -19.31 -9.82
CA LEU A 288 3.15 -18.18 -10.14
C LEU A 288 4.60 -18.57 -9.93
N ALA A 289 5.45 -18.31 -10.93
CA ALA A 289 6.89 -18.35 -10.77
C ALA A 289 7.48 -17.07 -11.33
N TYR A 290 8.30 -16.39 -10.55
CA TYR A 290 9.06 -15.23 -11.01
C TYR A 290 10.43 -15.16 -10.37
N GLU A 291 11.32 -14.48 -11.06
CA GLU A 291 12.70 -14.29 -10.68
C GLU A 291 12.93 -12.82 -10.29
N ARG A 292 13.67 -12.61 -9.21
CA ARG A 292 14.20 -11.31 -8.83
C ARG A 292 15.72 -11.35 -9.00
N GLN A 293 16.28 -10.38 -9.73
CA GLN A 293 17.71 -10.32 -9.99
C GLN A 293 18.26 -8.92 -9.73
N TRP A 294 19.36 -8.85 -8.98
CA TRP A 294 20.12 -7.63 -8.77
C TRP A 294 21.64 -7.96 -8.82
N LYS A 295 22.31 -7.40 -9.82
CA LYS A 295 23.70 -7.73 -10.14
C LYS A 295 23.85 -9.25 -10.36
N THR A 296 24.76 -9.89 -9.61
CA THR A 296 24.99 -11.33 -9.67
C THR A 296 24.05 -12.16 -8.79
N ARG A 297 23.27 -11.52 -7.93
CA ARG A 297 22.34 -12.21 -7.02
C ARG A 297 21.02 -12.46 -7.71
N LYS A 298 20.51 -13.67 -7.55
CA LYS A 298 19.28 -14.12 -8.16
C LYS A 298 18.51 -15.02 -7.21
N CYS A 299 17.20 -14.82 -7.13
CA CYS A 299 16.30 -15.70 -6.45
C CYS A 299 15.05 -15.96 -7.29
N ARG A 300 14.42 -17.11 -7.08
CA ARG A 300 13.13 -17.48 -7.66
C ARG A 300 12.08 -17.62 -6.59
N ILE A 301 10.92 -17.13 -6.92
CA ILE A 301 9.73 -17.16 -6.09
C ILE A 301 8.72 -18.07 -6.76
N TYR A 302 8.17 -19.01 -6.01
CA TYR A 302 7.16 -19.94 -6.45
C TYR A 302 5.96 -19.87 -5.52
N VAL A 303 4.75 -19.83 -6.10
CA VAL A 303 3.49 -19.82 -5.34
C VAL A 303 2.51 -20.78 -6.01
N ASN A 304 2.08 -21.79 -5.26
CA ASN A 304 1.10 -22.77 -5.65
C ASN A 304 -0.24 -22.49 -4.94
N ARG A 305 -1.23 -21.99 -5.65
CA ARG A 305 -2.59 -21.80 -5.12
C ARG A 305 -3.49 -23.01 -5.38
N SER A 306 -2.99 -24.04 -6.06
CA SER A 306 -3.80 -25.21 -6.40
C SER A 306 -4.02 -26.15 -5.21
N GLY A 307 -4.97 -27.08 -5.36
CA GLY A 307 -5.16 -28.20 -4.45
C GLY A 307 -4.23 -29.39 -4.72
N ASP A 308 -3.28 -29.26 -5.65
CA ASP A 308 -2.38 -30.33 -6.10
C ASP A 308 -0.92 -29.97 -5.82
N ASP A 309 -0.07 -30.98 -5.77
CA ASP A 309 1.38 -30.80 -5.68
C ASP A 309 1.93 -30.18 -6.97
N TRP A 310 2.87 -29.27 -6.84
CA TRP A 310 3.56 -28.64 -7.97
C TRP A 310 5.08 -28.78 -7.83
N THR A 311 5.70 -29.45 -8.79
CA THR A 311 7.16 -29.62 -8.83
C THR A 311 7.80 -28.39 -9.49
N VAL A 312 8.80 -27.85 -8.84
CA VAL A 312 9.52 -26.65 -9.29
C VAL A 312 11.02 -26.88 -9.37
N THR A 313 11.72 -25.99 -10.07
CA THR A 313 13.18 -26.04 -10.14
C THR A 313 13.79 -25.82 -8.75
N PRO A 314 14.62 -26.72 -8.28
CA PRO A 314 15.22 -26.62 -6.96
C PRO A 314 16.23 -25.48 -6.86
N GLY A 315 16.59 -25.14 -5.63
CA GLY A 315 17.59 -24.19 -5.26
C GLY A 315 17.75 -24.18 -3.74
N LYS A 316 18.62 -23.34 -3.21
CA LYS A 316 18.73 -23.20 -1.75
C LYS A 316 17.50 -22.48 -1.21
N VAL A 317 16.65 -23.19 -0.49
CA VAL A 317 15.45 -22.62 0.13
C VAL A 317 15.82 -21.58 1.16
N CYS A 318 15.37 -20.35 0.96
CA CYS A 318 15.55 -19.22 1.88
C CYS A 318 14.36 -19.05 2.82
N MET A 319 13.16 -19.30 2.31
CA MET A 319 11.89 -19.27 3.04
C MET A 319 10.85 -20.09 2.28
N GLY A 320 9.94 -20.73 3.00
CA GLY A 320 8.83 -21.43 2.37
C GLY A 320 7.88 -22.05 3.36
N MET A 321 6.67 -22.35 2.87
CA MET A 321 5.62 -23.06 3.59
C MET A 321 5.05 -24.17 2.72
N TYR A 322 4.60 -25.25 3.35
CA TYR A 322 4.02 -26.41 2.69
C TYR A 322 4.93 -27.01 1.60
N LEU A 323 6.20 -27.26 1.97
CA LEU A 323 7.21 -27.82 1.09
C LEU A 323 7.40 -29.30 1.37
N LYS A 324 7.58 -30.08 0.29
CA LYS A 324 8.03 -31.48 0.31
C LYS A 324 9.38 -31.53 -0.40
N ILE A 325 10.47 -31.78 0.33
CA ILE A 325 11.80 -31.97 -0.27
C ILE A 325 11.90 -33.43 -0.67
N ALA A 326 11.74 -33.71 -1.95
CA ALA A 326 11.74 -35.08 -2.46
C ALA A 326 13.18 -35.61 -2.72
N SER A 327 14.11 -34.72 -3.12
CA SER A 327 15.55 -35.05 -3.34
C SER A 327 16.35 -33.74 -3.46
N ARG A 328 17.69 -33.85 -3.67
CA ARG A 328 18.54 -32.68 -3.99
C ARG A 328 18.14 -32.00 -5.29
N ASP A 329 17.50 -32.73 -6.21
CA ASP A 329 17.15 -32.26 -7.55
C ASP A 329 15.67 -32.00 -7.72
N GLN A 330 14.86 -32.17 -6.66
CA GLN A 330 13.41 -32.03 -6.75
C GLN A 330 12.83 -31.32 -5.52
N LEU A 331 12.22 -30.18 -5.77
CA LEU A 331 11.46 -29.39 -4.80
C LEU A 331 9.97 -29.43 -5.21
N VAL A 332 9.11 -29.80 -4.29
CA VAL A 332 7.67 -29.87 -4.50
C VAL A 332 6.96 -28.90 -3.54
N LEU A 333 6.12 -28.04 -4.07
CA LEU A 333 5.17 -27.26 -3.30
C LEU A 333 3.89 -28.07 -3.16
N ALA A 334 3.51 -28.39 -1.93
CA ALA A 334 2.20 -28.96 -1.63
C ALA A 334 1.07 -27.95 -1.95
N PRO A 335 -0.19 -28.35 -1.90
CA PRO A 335 -1.32 -27.42 -1.99
C PRO A 335 -1.12 -26.16 -1.15
N HIS A 336 -1.40 -25.00 -1.73
CA HIS A 336 -1.25 -23.69 -1.11
C HIS A 336 0.18 -23.34 -0.64
N GLY A 337 1.19 -24.08 -1.12
CA GLY A 337 2.59 -23.86 -0.79
C GLY A 337 3.22 -22.70 -1.53
N PHE A 338 4.23 -22.11 -0.92
CA PHE A 338 5.06 -21.08 -1.55
C PHE A 338 6.51 -21.15 -1.04
N CYS A 339 7.45 -20.71 -1.86
CA CYS A 339 8.84 -20.59 -1.43
C CYS A 339 9.64 -19.57 -2.24
N MET A 340 10.73 -19.14 -1.65
CA MET A 340 11.82 -18.45 -2.30
C MET A 340 13.09 -19.30 -2.23
N VAL A 341 13.78 -19.44 -3.36
CA VAL A 341 15.04 -20.14 -3.49
C VAL A 341 16.14 -19.24 -4.08
N GLU A 342 17.36 -19.34 -3.58
CA GLU A 342 18.55 -18.80 -4.26
C GLU A 342 18.95 -19.72 -5.42
N VAL A 343 19.35 -19.13 -6.56
CA VAL A 343 19.76 -19.84 -7.78
C VAL A 343 21.06 -19.25 -8.32
#